data_bb4cb344489d98e36c314d074fabda13
#
_entry.id   bb4cb344489d98e36c314d074fabda13
#
_cell.length_a   1.000
_cell.length_b   1.000
_cell.length_c   1.000
_cell.angle_alpha   90.00
_cell.angle_beta   90.00
_cell.angle_gamma   90.00
#
_symmetry.space_group_name_H-M   'P 1'
#
loop_
_entity.id
_entity.type
_entity.pdbx_description
1 polymer ?
#
loop_
_entity_poly.entity_id
_entity_poly.type
_entity_poly.pdbx_seq_one_letter_code
_entity_poly.pdbx_strand_id
1 'polypeptide(L)'
;CNFRCTYCLPDGYKPGGVTNNGFLTVDEIRRVTRAFASLGTEKVRLTGGEPSLRRDFTDIIAAVRENDAIRQIAVTTNGYRLARDAAAWRDAGLTALNVSVDSLDARQFHAITGQDKFQQVMAGIDAAFDAGFEKVKVNTVLMRDVNHHQLDTFLAWVQPRPIQLRFIELMETGEGSSLFR
;
A
#
# COMPACT_ATOMS: atom_id res chain seq x y z
N CYS A 1 -3.11 -3.58 10.21
CA CYS A 1 -2.65 -4.35 9.05
C CYS A 1 -3.11 -5.80 9.20
N ASN A 2 -3.42 -6.45 8.09
CA ASN A 2 -3.78 -7.89 8.03
C ASN A 2 -2.60 -8.79 7.65
N PHE A 3 -1.47 -8.23 7.25
CA PHE A 3 -0.22 -8.95 7.03
C PHE A 3 0.66 -8.88 8.29
N ARG A 4 1.57 -9.85 8.43
CA ARG A 4 2.51 -9.98 9.55
C ARG A 4 3.93 -10.01 9.01
N CYS A 5 4.27 -8.95 8.26
CA CYS A 5 5.62 -8.88 7.66
C CYS A 5 6.69 -8.91 8.75
N THR A 6 7.67 -9.80 8.57
CA THR A 6 8.73 -10.13 9.54
C THR A 6 9.54 -8.90 9.96
N TYR A 7 9.64 -7.91 9.08
CA TYR A 7 10.40 -6.68 9.29
C TYR A 7 9.55 -5.49 9.81
N CYS A 8 8.19 -5.65 9.90
CA CYS A 8 7.29 -4.54 10.26
C CYS A 8 6.44 -4.86 11.48
N LEU A 9 5.51 -5.81 11.37
CA LEU A 9 4.59 -6.22 12.43
C LEU A 9 4.53 -7.75 12.54
N PRO A 10 5.61 -8.41 12.95
CA PRO A 10 5.69 -9.88 12.97
C PRO A 10 4.64 -10.51 13.89
N ASP A 11 4.33 -9.86 15.00
CA ASP A 11 3.30 -10.30 15.95
C ASP A 11 1.87 -9.87 15.56
N GLY A 12 1.73 -9.13 14.45
CA GLY A 12 0.48 -8.54 14.02
C GLY A 12 0.09 -7.31 14.84
N TYR A 13 -1.00 -6.67 14.45
CA TYR A 13 -1.53 -5.53 15.16
C TYR A 13 -2.15 -5.96 16.50
N LYS A 14 -1.60 -5.44 17.59
CA LYS A 14 -2.16 -5.64 18.95
C LYS A 14 -2.97 -4.39 19.31
N PRO A 15 -4.30 -4.47 19.44
CA PRO A 15 -5.08 -3.36 19.94
C PRO A 15 -4.80 -3.21 21.44
N GLY A 16 -3.99 -2.25 21.81
CA GLY A 16 -3.66 -2.01 23.22
C GLY A 16 -2.64 -0.91 23.38
N GLY A 17 -3.07 0.21 23.93
CA GLY A 17 -2.20 1.29 24.37
C GLY A 17 -2.37 2.64 23.67
N VAL A 18 -3.11 2.72 22.58
CA VAL A 18 -3.55 4.03 22.06
C VAL A 18 -4.89 4.34 22.71
N THR A 19 -4.91 5.44 23.44
CA THR A 19 -6.13 6.05 23.97
C THR A 19 -7.25 6.01 22.95
N ASN A 20 -8.45 5.81 23.39
CA ASN A 20 -9.73 5.60 22.69
C ASN A 20 -10.13 6.72 21.68
N ASN A 21 -9.20 7.46 21.14
CA ASN A 21 -9.44 8.39 20.06
C ASN A 21 -9.44 7.56 18.77
N GLY A 22 -10.64 7.19 18.32
CA GLY A 22 -10.85 6.40 17.12
C GLY A 22 -10.15 6.99 15.89
N PHE A 23 -10.17 6.26 14.79
CA PHE A 23 -9.72 6.77 13.51
C PHE A 23 -10.51 8.02 13.11
N LEU A 24 -9.88 8.94 12.39
CA LEU A 24 -10.58 10.09 11.81
C LEU A 24 -11.78 9.61 11.00
N THR A 25 -12.90 10.25 11.19
CA THR A 25 -14.11 10.05 10.39
C THR A 25 -13.93 10.59 8.99
N VAL A 26 -14.77 10.19 8.05
CA VAL A 26 -14.77 10.73 6.68
C VAL A 26 -14.89 12.25 6.69
N ASP A 27 -15.75 12.82 7.56
CA ASP A 27 -15.95 14.27 7.67
C ASP A 27 -14.72 14.99 8.25
N GLU A 28 -14.03 14.39 9.19
CA GLU A 28 -12.77 14.95 9.69
C GLU A 28 -11.68 14.92 8.62
N ILE A 29 -11.55 13.83 7.86
CA ILE A 29 -10.63 13.73 6.73
C ILE A 29 -10.97 14.80 5.68
N ARG A 30 -12.25 14.99 5.36
CA ARG A 30 -12.73 16.05 4.44
C ARG A 30 -12.30 17.43 4.90
N ARG A 31 -12.47 17.75 6.19
CA ARG A 31 -12.05 19.04 6.77
C ARG A 31 -10.54 19.23 6.71
N VAL A 32 -9.78 18.22 7.12
CA VAL A 32 -8.32 18.25 7.11
C VAL A 32 -7.79 18.43 5.69
N THR A 33 -8.26 17.64 4.74
CA THR A 33 -7.81 17.75 3.34
C THR A 33 -8.17 19.08 2.71
N ARG A 34 -9.34 19.65 3.04
CA ARG A 34 -9.72 21.01 2.59
C ARG A 34 -8.77 22.07 3.14
N ALA A 35 -8.43 21.99 4.41
CA ALA A 35 -7.49 22.94 5.02
C ALA A 35 -6.10 22.87 4.36
N PHE A 36 -5.57 21.66 4.12
CA PHE A 36 -4.30 21.51 3.42
C PHE A 36 -4.38 21.94 1.95
N ALA A 37 -5.49 21.66 1.28
CA ALA A 37 -5.71 22.09 -0.10
C ALA A 37 -5.70 23.64 -0.23
N SER A 38 -6.31 24.36 0.73
CA SER A 38 -6.27 25.84 0.76
C SER A 38 -4.87 26.41 0.98
N LEU A 39 -3.93 25.61 1.49
CA LEU A 39 -2.52 25.95 1.66
C LEU A 39 -1.63 25.49 0.48
N GLY A 40 -2.24 25.02 -0.61
CA GLY A 40 -1.52 24.63 -1.83
C GLY A 40 -1.11 23.15 -1.90
N THR A 41 -1.64 22.28 -1.04
CA THR A 41 -1.42 20.84 -1.17
C THR A 41 -2.16 20.30 -2.39
N GLU A 42 -1.41 19.68 -3.31
CA GLU A 42 -1.95 19.09 -4.54
C GLU A 42 -1.96 17.55 -4.53
N LYS A 43 -1.34 16.93 -3.53
CA LYS A 43 -1.18 15.49 -3.44
C LYS A 43 -1.48 14.96 -2.06
N VAL A 44 -2.35 13.97 -1.98
CA VAL A 44 -2.66 13.23 -0.76
C VAL A 44 -2.26 11.76 -0.93
N ARG A 45 -1.66 11.17 0.11
CA ARG A 45 -1.41 9.74 0.16
C ARG A 45 -2.13 9.11 1.34
N LEU A 46 -2.99 8.16 1.03
CA LEU A 46 -3.66 7.32 2.01
C LEU A 46 -2.74 6.15 2.36
N THR A 47 -2.42 6.00 3.63
CA THR A 47 -1.51 4.98 4.14
C THR A 47 -1.89 4.60 5.58
N GLY A 48 -1.14 3.69 6.16
CA GLY A 48 -1.33 3.22 7.53
C GLY A 48 -0.66 1.87 7.71
N GLY A 49 -1.24 0.97 8.51
CA GLY A 49 -0.90 -0.44 8.42
C GLY A 49 -1.39 -0.98 7.06
N GLU A 50 -2.71 -1.19 6.93
CA GLU A 50 -3.35 -1.42 5.63
C GLU A 50 -4.61 -0.56 5.55
N PRO A 51 -4.61 0.54 4.77
CA PRO A 51 -5.70 1.50 4.77
C PRO A 51 -7.00 0.92 4.19
N SER A 52 -6.90 -0.02 3.25
CA SER A 52 -8.06 -0.63 2.59
C SER A 52 -8.90 -1.51 3.52
N LEU A 53 -8.44 -1.81 4.72
CA LEU A 53 -9.24 -2.57 5.70
C LEU A 53 -10.37 -1.74 6.30
N ARG A 54 -10.31 -0.41 6.20
CA ARG A 54 -11.43 0.45 6.60
C ARG A 54 -12.63 0.18 5.68
N ARG A 55 -13.80 0.06 6.28
CA ARG A 55 -15.04 -0.20 5.54
C ARG A 55 -15.44 0.99 4.67
N ASP A 56 -15.15 2.19 5.14
CA ASP A 56 -15.41 3.48 4.52
C ASP A 56 -14.25 4.00 3.66
N PHE A 57 -13.34 3.11 3.23
CA PHE A 57 -12.13 3.53 2.50
C PHE A 57 -12.46 4.20 1.15
N THR A 58 -13.47 3.72 0.45
CA THR A 58 -13.96 4.33 -0.81
C THR A 58 -14.54 5.72 -0.56
N ASP A 59 -15.29 5.89 0.54
CA ASP A 59 -15.85 7.20 0.92
C ASP A 59 -14.75 8.19 1.30
N ILE A 60 -13.67 7.72 1.91
CA ILE A 60 -12.47 8.54 2.19
C ILE A 60 -11.84 9.05 0.89
N ILE A 61 -11.67 8.17 -0.11
CA ILE A 61 -11.14 8.58 -1.42
C ILE A 61 -12.03 9.67 -2.03
N ALA A 62 -13.34 9.45 -2.05
CA ALA A 62 -14.32 10.41 -2.56
C ALA A 62 -14.26 11.75 -1.81
N ALA A 63 -14.20 11.73 -0.48
CA ALA A 63 -14.10 12.94 0.34
C ALA A 63 -12.83 13.75 0.07
N VAL A 64 -11.70 13.09 -0.18
CA VAL A 64 -10.46 13.76 -0.60
C VAL A 64 -10.61 14.36 -1.99
N ARG A 65 -11.28 13.65 -2.91
CA ARG A 65 -11.49 14.06 -4.31
C ARG A 65 -12.41 15.28 -4.45
N GLU A 66 -13.27 15.56 -3.48
CA GLU A 66 -14.11 16.77 -3.46
C GLU A 66 -13.30 18.07 -3.54
N ASN A 67 -12.00 18.05 -3.26
CA ASN A 67 -11.13 19.21 -3.34
C ASN A 67 -10.41 19.24 -4.70
N ASP A 68 -10.81 20.15 -5.58
CA ASP A 68 -10.24 20.29 -6.94
C ASP A 68 -8.74 20.61 -6.94
N ALA A 69 -8.23 21.25 -5.88
CA ALA A 69 -6.81 21.49 -5.73
C ALA A 69 -6.00 20.19 -5.56
N ILE A 70 -6.62 19.10 -5.08
CA ILE A 70 -5.96 17.80 -4.93
C ILE A 70 -5.94 17.09 -6.28
N ARG A 71 -4.83 17.20 -6.99
CA ARG A 71 -4.63 16.62 -8.33
C ARG A 71 -4.25 15.14 -8.29
N GLN A 72 -3.64 14.70 -7.19
CA GLN A 72 -3.18 13.33 -7.03
C GLN A 72 -3.60 12.72 -5.70
N ILE A 73 -4.36 11.64 -5.77
CA ILE A 73 -4.72 10.82 -4.61
C ILE A 73 -4.03 9.47 -4.80
N ALA A 74 -3.11 9.13 -3.90
CA ALA A 74 -2.36 7.88 -3.95
C ALA A 74 -2.70 7.02 -2.74
N VAL A 75 -2.59 5.70 -2.88
CA VAL A 75 -2.62 4.77 -1.76
C VAL A 75 -1.32 3.99 -1.67
N THR A 76 -0.89 3.66 -0.45
CA THR A 76 0.09 2.61 -0.22
C THR A 76 -0.64 1.44 0.42
N THR A 77 -0.60 0.28 -0.24
CA THR A 77 -1.37 -0.91 0.12
C THR A 77 -0.55 -2.19 -0.04
N ASN A 78 -0.88 -3.20 0.73
CA ASN A 78 -0.37 -4.56 0.53
C ASN A 78 -1.05 -5.31 -0.62
N GLY A 79 -1.97 -4.67 -1.33
CA GLY A 79 -2.64 -5.22 -2.50
C GLY A 79 -3.75 -6.25 -2.20
N TYR A 80 -3.99 -6.59 -0.96
CA TYR A 80 -4.95 -7.64 -0.55
C TYR A 80 -6.36 -7.45 -1.15
N ARG A 81 -6.80 -6.20 -1.31
CA ARG A 81 -8.15 -5.88 -1.79
C ARG A 81 -8.21 -5.41 -3.24
N LEU A 82 -7.07 -5.20 -3.90
CA LEU A 82 -7.03 -4.63 -5.25
C LEU A 82 -7.86 -5.42 -6.26
N ALA A 83 -7.74 -6.74 -6.29
CA ALA A 83 -8.47 -7.60 -7.24
C ALA A 83 -10.00 -7.39 -7.19
N ARG A 84 -10.51 -6.99 -6.02
CA ARG A 84 -11.94 -6.75 -5.82
C ARG A 84 -12.34 -5.29 -5.97
N ASP A 85 -11.52 -4.38 -5.47
CA ASP A 85 -11.95 -3.01 -5.19
C ASP A 85 -11.28 -1.96 -6.12
N ALA A 86 -10.34 -2.34 -6.99
CA ALA A 86 -9.56 -1.41 -7.80
C ALA A 86 -10.45 -0.48 -8.66
N ALA A 87 -11.46 -1.02 -9.32
CA ALA A 87 -12.39 -0.24 -10.13
C ALA A 87 -13.16 0.79 -9.28
N ALA A 88 -13.72 0.36 -8.16
CA ALA A 88 -14.46 1.25 -7.25
C ALA A 88 -13.56 2.36 -6.68
N TRP A 89 -12.29 2.06 -6.37
CA TRP A 89 -11.35 3.09 -5.93
C TRP A 89 -10.99 4.07 -7.04
N ARG A 90 -10.85 3.58 -8.27
CA ARG A 90 -10.60 4.44 -9.45
C ARG A 90 -11.77 5.38 -9.69
N ASP A 91 -12.99 4.86 -9.65
CA ASP A 91 -14.23 5.63 -9.83
C ASP A 91 -14.42 6.69 -8.72
N ALA A 92 -14.03 6.36 -7.47
CA ALA A 92 -14.04 7.30 -6.35
C ALA A 92 -12.98 8.41 -6.47
N GLY A 93 -12.04 8.31 -7.42
CA GLY A 93 -11.05 9.35 -7.70
C GLY A 93 -9.61 9.02 -7.28
N LEU A 94 -9.31 7.78 -6.90
CA LEU A 94 -7.93 7.37 -6.68
C LEU A 94 -7.14 7.42 -8.00
N THR A 95 -5.95 8.04 -7.97
CA THR A 95 -5.18 8.28 -9.21
C THR A 95 -3.88 7.48 -9.28
N ALA A 96 -3.38 6.97 -8.17
CA ALA A 96 -2.09 6.28 -8.14
C ALA A 96 -2.05 5.19 -7.07
N LEU A 97 -1.37 4.10 -7.39
CA LEU A 97 -1.18 2.95 -6.52
C LEU A 97 0.31 2.77 -6.17
N ASN A 98 0.60 2.50 -4.90
CA ASN A 98 1.86 1.93 -4.48
C ASN A 98 1.56 0.59 -3.80
N VAL A 99 1.91 -0.50 -4.45
CA VAL A 99 1.64 -1.85 -3.97
C VAL A 99 2.91 -2.42 -3.38
N SER A 100 2.84 -2.95 -2.18
CA SER A 100 3.98 -3.61 -1.54
C SER A 100 4.06 -5.07 -1.98
N VAL A 101 5.18 -5.46 -2.61
CA VAL A 101 5.46 -6.83 -3.06
C VAL A 101 6.94 -7.13 -2.78
N ASP A 102 7.21 -7.87 -1.73
CA ASP A 102 8.59 -8.13 -1.30
C ASP A 102 9.18 -9.42 -1.89
N SER A 103 8.39 -10.20 -2.62
CA SER A 103 8.86 -11.38 -3.34
C SER A 103 7.95 -11.70 -4.53
N LEU A 104 8.55 -12.22 -5.61
CA LEU A 104 7.86 -12.80 -6.76
C LEU A 104 7.77 -14.34 -6.68
N ASP A 105 8.27 -14.95 -5.61
CA ASP A 105 8.07 -16.34 -5.25
C ASP A 105 6.99 -16.46 -4.17
N ALA A 106 5.96 -17.29 -4.42
CA ALA A 106 4.81 -17.41 -3.53
C ALA A 106 5.18 -17.95 -2.14
N ARG A 107 6.14 -18.86 -2.04
CA ARG A 107 6.59 -19.44 -0.75
C ARG A 107 7.33 -18.38 0.06
N GLN A 108 8.20 -17.64 -0.61
CA GLN A 108 8.96 -16.58 0.03
C GLN A 108 8.06 -15.38 0.39
N PHE A 109 7.10 -15.03 -0.46
CA PHE A 109 6.07 -14.05 -0.13
C PHE A 109 5.33 -14.45 1.17
N HIS A 110 4.92 -15.72 1.27
CA HIS A 110 4.30 -16.24 2.50
C HIS A 110 5.25 -16.14 3.70
N ALA A 111 6.50 -16.54 3.55
CA ALA A 111 7.50 -16.47 4.62
C ALA A 111 7.73 -15.05 5.13
N ILE A 112 7.74 -14.05 4.22
CA ILE A 112 7.93 -12.64 4.58
C ILE A 112 6.66 -12.05 5.22
N THR A 113 5.48 -12.31 4.64
CA THR A 113 4.24 -11.61 4.98
C THR A 113 3.34 -12.34 5.97
N GLY A 114 3.61 -13.62 6.22
CA GLY A 114 2.75 -14.50 7.02
C GLY A 114 1.40 -14.80 6.35
N GLN A 115 1.26 -14.56 5.01
CA GLN A 115 -0.01 -14.71 4.30
C GLN A 115 0.15 -15.43 2.96
N ASP A 116 -0.69 -16.42 2.71
CA ASP A 116 -0.79 -17.08 1.41
C ASP A 116 -1.73 -16.28 0.47
N LYS A 117 -1.25 -15.10 0.04
CA LYS A 117 -2.02 -14.14 -0.76
C LYS A 117 -1.29 -13.67 -2.01
N PHE A 118 -0.18 -14.30 -2.36
CA PHE A 118 0.63 -13.89 -3.50
C PHE A 118 -0.19 -13.78 -4.80
N GLN A 119 -0.91 -14.82 -5.17
CA GLN A 119 -1.71 -14.83 -6.40
C GLN A 119 -2.81 -13.76 -6.39
N GLN A 120 -3.43 -13.53 -5.22
CA GLN A 120 -4.45 -12.50 -5.05
C GLN A 120 -3.87 -11.08 -5.23
N VAL A 121 -2.67 -10.83 -4.73
CA VAL A 121 -1.97 -9.55 -4.89
C VAL A 121 -1.57 -9.34 -6.34
N MET A 122 -1.05 -10.37 -7.02
CA MET A 122 -0.66 -10.28 -8.43
C MET A 122 -1.87 -10.02 -9.32
N ALA A 123 -2.96 -10.77 -9.16
CA ALA A 123 -4.23 -10.52 -9.84
C ALA A 123 -4.78 -9.11 -9.55
N GLY A 124 -4.52 -8.59 -8.35
CA GLY A 124 -4.88 -7.23 -7.97
C GLY A 124 -4.12 -6.15 -8.76
N ILE A 125 -2.85 -6.39 -9.06
CA ILE A 125 -2.06 -5.48 -9.91
C ILE A 125 -2.61 -5.48 -11.34
N ASP A 126 -2.96 -6.64 -11.89
CA ASP A 126 -3.56 -6.75 -13.21
C ASP A 126 -4.92 -6.05 -13.24
N ALA A 127 -5.79 -6.30 -12.25
CA ALA A 127 -7.08 -5.62 -12.10
C ALA A 127 -6.95 -4.09 -11.98
N ALA A 128 -5.86 -3.59 -11.41
CA ALA A 128 -5.60 -2.16 -11.37
C ALA A 128 -5.37 -1.57 -12.76
N PHE A 129 -4.64 -2.25 -13.64
CA PHE A 129 -4.49 -1.82 -15.03
C PHE A 129 -5.80 -1.89 -15.79
N ASP A 130 -6.59 -2.97 -15.62
CA ASP A 130 -7.92 -3.12 -16.22
C ASP A 130 -8.87 -2.00 -15.78
N ALA A 131 -8.74 -1.51 -14.54
CA ALA A 131 -9.47 -0.37 -14.01
C ALA A 131 -8.92 1.00 -14.49
N GLY A 132 -7.90 1.04 -15.35
CA GLY A 132 -7.35 2.26 -15.94
C GLY A 132 -6.38 3.04 -15.03
N PHE A 133 -5.71 2.39 -14.09
CA PHE A 133 -4.62 3.03 -13.37
C PHE A 133 -3.37 3.11 -14.26
N GLU A 134 -2.94 4.31 -14.57
CA GLU A 134 -1.71 4.57 -15.34
C GLU A 134 -0.45 4.65 -14.45
N LYS A 135 -0.63 4.95 -13.17
CA LYS A 135 0.46 5.18 -12.20
C LYS A 135 0.47 4.08 -11.13
N VAL A 136 1.04 2.95 -11.49
CA VAL A 136 1.25 1.83 -10.56
C VAL A 136 2.73 1.76 -10.19
N LYS A 137 3.00 1.76 -8.89
CA LYS A 137 4.33 1.55 -8.34
C LYS A 137 4.33 0.29 -7.51
N VAL A 138 5.38 -0.49 -7.64
CA VAL A 138 5.64 -1.62 -6.76
C VAL A 138 6.83 -1.27 -5.86
N ASN A 139 6.60 -1.34 -4.57
CA ASN A 139 7.62 -1.15 -3.55
C ASN A 139 8.06 -2.52 -3.03
N THR A 140 9.34 -2.75 -3.01
CA THR A 140 9.97 -3.99 -2.51
C THR A 140 11.01 -3.61 -1.47
N VAL A 141 10.84 -4.03 -0.24
CA VAL A 141 11.89 -3.93 0.78
C VAL A 141 12.95 -4.97 0.47
N LEU A 142 14.16 -4.51 0.15
CA LEU A 142 15.26 -5.39 -0.21
C LEU A 142 15.99 -5.83 1.06
N MET A 143 15.97 -7.13 1.32
CA MET A 143 16.53 -7.74 2.52
C MET A 143 17.66 -8.70 2.14
N ARG A 144 18.86 -8.50 2.74
CA ARG A 144 20.00 -9.40 2.56
C ARG A 144 19.59 -10.80 3.02
N ASP A 145 20.06 -11.81 2.28
CA ASP A 145 19.85 -13.25 2.56
C ASP A 145 18.38 -13.70 2.58
N VAL A 146 17.45 -12.78 2.30
CA VAL A 146 16.02 -13.08 2.19
C VAL A 146 15.55 -13.01 0.74
N ASN A 147 15.51 -11.81 0.14
CA ASN A 147 14.97 -11.61 -1.21
C ASN A 147 15.91 -10.88 -2.19
N HIS A 148 17.12 -10.48 -1.75
CA HIS A 148 18.08 -9.76 -2.60
C HIS A 148 18.45 -10.53 -3.88
N HIS A 149 18.43 -11.86 -3.83
CA HIS A 149 18.70 -12.73 -4.97
C HIS A 149 17.61 -12.66 -6.07
N GLN A 150 16.43 -12.06 -5.78
CA GLN A 150 15.34 -11.87 -6.76
C GLN A 150 15.45 -10.57 -7.55
N LEU A 151 16.51 -9.79 -7.40
CA LEU A 151 16.68 -8.50 -8.09
C LEU A 151 16.43 -8.62 -9.60
N ASP A 152 17.13 -9.55 -10.25
CA ASP A 152 17.00 -9.77 -11.69
C ASP A 152 15.61 -10.27 -12.09
N THR A 153 14.98 -11.08 -11.22
CA THR A 153 13.60 -11.55 -11.42
C THR A 153 12.62 -10.38 -11.38
N PHE A 154 12.77 -9.44 -10.44
CA PHE A 154 11.96 -8.23 -10.39
C PHE A 154 12.15 -7.33 -11.61
N LEU A 155 13.40 -7.16 -12.06
CA LEU A 155 13.71 -6.35 -13.25
C LEU A 155 13.08 -6.97 -14.51
N ALA A 156 13.21 -8.27 -14.71
CA ALA A 156 12.58 -8.98 -15.81
C ALA A 156 11.05 -8.92 -15.75
N TRP A 157 10.48 -9.02 -14.55
CA TRP A 157 9.03 -8.98 -14.36
C TRP A 157 8.42 -7.63 -14.70
N VAL A 158 9.10 -6.51 -14.41
CA VAL A 158 8.58 -5.17 -14.69
C VAL A 158 8.85 -4.71 -16.12
N GLN A 159 9.84 -5.29 -16.81
CA GLN A 159 10.24 -4.84 -18.16
C GLN A 159 9.06 -4.73 -19.16
N PRO A 160 8.13 -5.70 -19.25
CA PRO A 160 6.99 -5.63 -20.16
C PRO A 160 5.77 -4.87 -19.57
N ARG A 161 5.88 -4.27 -18.39
CA ARG A 161 4.76 -3.69 -17.65
C ARG A 161 4.97 -2.20 -17.37
N PRO A 162 3.93 -1.37 -17.41
CA PRO A 162 4.03 0.05 -17.06
C PRO A 162 4.09 0.24 -15.53
N ILE A 163 4.99 -0.47 -14.86
CA ILE A 163 5.20 -0.45 -13.42
C ILE A 163 6.47 0.31 -13.09
N GLN A 164 6.40 1.23 -12.15
CA GLN A 164 7.58 1.80 -11.52
C GLN A 164 8.00 0.95 -10.32
N LEU A 165 9.04 0.14 -10.49
CA LEU A 165 9.63 -0.60 -9.38
C LEU A 165 10.48 0.30 -8.50
N ARG A 166 10.38 0.10 -7.18
CA ARG A 166 11.18 0.79 -6.17
C ARG A 166 11.72 -0.22 -5.17
N PHE A 167 13.02 -0.27 -5.05
CA PHE A 167 13.66 -0.96 -3.95
C PHE A 167 13.79 0.00 -2.77
N ILE A 168 13.45 -0.50 -1.59
CA ILE A 168 13.49 0.23 -0.33
C ILE A 168 14.50 -0.47 0.56
N GLU A 169 15.43 0.30 1.10
CA GLU A 169 16.36 -0.19 2.12
C GLU A 169 15.60 -0.52 3.40
N LEU A 170 15.93 -1.66 4.00
CA LEU A 170 15.37 -2.06 5.27
C LEU A 170 15.87 -1.09 6.36
N MET A 171 14.92 -0.43 7.04
CA MET A 171 15.22 0.45 8.17
C MET A 171 15.00 -0.29 9.49
N GLU A 172 15.86 -0.06 10.46
CA GLU A 172 15.70 -0.60 11.81
C GLU A 172 14.52 0.08 12.50
N THR A 173 13.46 -0.67 12.76
CA THR A 173 12.22 -0.17 13.39
C THR A 173 12.05 -0.67 14.83
N GLY A 174 13.08 -1.21 15.45
CA GLY A 174 13.06 -1.72 16.82
C GLY A 174 12.45 -3.12 16.99
N GLU A 175 11.41 -3.48 16.26
CA GLU A 175 10.78 -4.80 16.35
C GLU A 175 11.40 -5.85 15.38
N GLY A 176 12.12 -5.42 14.37
CA GLY A 176 12.79 -6.26 13.38
C GLY A 176 14.30 -6.42 13.58
N SER A 177 14.84 -6.16 14.78
CA SER A 177 16.29 -6.10 15.03
C SER A 177 17.08 -7.37 14.69
N SER A 178 16.44 -8.53 14.64
CA SER A 178 17.07 -9.80 14.23
C SER A 178 17.49 -9.84 12.77
N LEU A 179 16.90 -9.00 11.89
CA LEU A 179 17.21 -8.92 10.47
C LEU A 179 18.43 -8.05 10.15
N PHE A 180 18.95 -7.34 11.15
CA PHE A 180 20.13 -6.45 11.04
C PHE A 180 21.44 -7.07 11.57
N ARG A 181 21.43 -8.34 11.97
CA ARG A 181 22.59 -9.06 12.52
C ARG A 181 23.31 -9.85 11.46
#